data_e68530464372acd98e6acff46ea76e1c
#
_entry.id   e68530464372acd98e6acff46ea76e1c
#
_cell.length_a   1.000
_cell.length_b   1.000
_cell.length_c   1.000
_cell.angle_alpha   90.00
_cell.angle_beta   90.00
_cell.angle_gamma   90.00
#
_symmetry.space_group_name_H-M   'P 1'
#
loop_
_entity.id
_entity.type
_entity.pdbx_description
1 polymer ?
#
loop_
_entity_poly.entity_id
_entity_poly.type
_entity_poly.pdbx_seq_one_letter_code
_entity_poly.pdbx_strand_id
1 'polypeptide(L)'
;STDSGRLQYKHHSARRLDASSVPEAWKRASIVHLGQIAAEIDPEIFAIFPHSLLRLTPQGWLRGFAPDGRVLPVDWTYGPTLLNAAHAVVLSMEDLHNDENKVEHWASLCSLLVVTQSDQGARVYWNGDVRRFPAPKVALVEDTGAGDIFAACFFHRLYATQDPWEAARFAVRLAAASVTRRHFQSIPTSREISDALTQII
;
A
#
# COMPACT_ATOMS: atom_id res chain seq x y z
N SER A 1 4.28 -1.50 28.83
CA SER A 1 3.74 -1.31 27.48
C SER A 1 3.06 -2.59 27.07
N THR A 2 1.76 -2.67 27.22
CA THR A 2 0.96 -3.77 26.71
C THR A 2 0.81 -3.55 25.22
N ASP A 3 1.37 -4.45 24.44
CA ASP A 3 1.13 -4.61 23.01
C ASP A 3 -0.35 -5.04 22.82
N SER A 4 -1.25 -4.07 22.88
CA SER A 4 -2.65 -4.30 22.55
C SER A 4 -2.79 -4.27 21.05
N GLY A 5 -2.38 -5.35 20.41
CA GLY A 5 -2.57 -5.57 19.00
C GLY A 5 -4.01 -5.27 18.61
N ARG A 6 -4.22 -4.46 17.58
CA ARG A 6 -5.54 -4.07 17.07
C ARG A 6 -6.31 -5.33 16.67
N LEU A 7 -7.35 -5.70 17.43
CA LEU A 7 -8.23 -6.81 17.07
C LEU A 7 -9.17 -6.38 15.95
N GLN A 8 -9.16 -7.13 14.86
CA GLN A 8 -10.01 -6.89 13.70
C GLN A 8 -10.91 -8.11 13.45
N TYR A 9 -12.14 -7.84 13.04
CA TYR A 9 -13.12 -8.87 12.70
C TYR A 9 -13.74 -8.59 11.34
N LYS A 10 -13.85 -9.64 10.52
CA LYS A 10 -14.59 -9.62 9.27
C LYS A 10 -16.00 -10.11 9.52
N HIS A 11 -16.98 -9.23 9.48
CA HIS A 11 -18.39 -9.59 9.65
C HIS A 11 -19.04 -10.05 8.34
N HIS A 12 -18.61 -9.47 7.21
CA HIS A 12 -19.11 -9.78 5.89
C HIS A 12 -17.98 -9.85 4.88
N SER A 13 -18.19 -10.60 3.79
CA SER A 13 -17.27 -10.65 2.65
C SER A 13 -17.91 -9.96 1.45
N ALA A 14 -17.15 -9.14 0.76
CA ALA A 14 -17.51 -8.68 -0.56
C ALA A 14 -17.52 -9.85 -1.56
N ARG A 15 -18.17 -9.66 -2.70
CA ARG A 15 -18.06 -10.59 -3.82
C ARG A 15 -16.59 -10.70 -4.25
N ARG A 16 -16.14 -11.93 -4.55
CA ARG A 16 -14.82 -12.15 -5.13
C ARG A 16 -14.73 -11.44 -6.49
N LEU A 17 -13.64 -10.72 -6.69
CA LEU A 17 -13.30 -10.03 -7.92
C LEU A 17 -12.30 -10.90 -8.72
N ASP A 18 -12.72 -11.36 -9.86
CA ASP A 18 -11.95 -12.12 -10.83
C ASP A 18 -11.88 -11.38 -12.18
N ALA A 19 -11.25 -11.97 -13.17
CA ALA A 19 -11.12 -11.40 -14.51
C ALA A 19 -12.47 -11.04 -15.16
N SER A 20 -13.54 -11.79 -14.87
CA SER A 20 -14.89 -11.54 -15.39
C SER A 20 -15.57 -10.33 -14.76
N SER A 21 -15.10 -9.93 -13.60
CA SER A 21 -15.60 -8.78 -12.83
C SER A 21 -15.10 -7.44 -13.40
N VAL A 22 -14.09 -7.46 -14.28
CA VAL A 22 -13.45 -6.24 -14.80
C VAL A 22 -14.07 -5.83 -16.14
N PRO A 23 -14.65 -4.62 -16.23
CA PRO A 23 -15.15 -4.09 -17.50
C PRO A 23 -14.05 -4.03 -18.57
N GLU A 24 -14.39 -4.35 -19.81
CA GLU A 24 -13.43 -4.40 -20.91
C GLU A 24 -12.66 -3.08 -21.10
N ALA A 25 -13.35 -1.95 -20.91
CA ALA A 25 -12.73 -0.62 -20.99
C ALA A 25 -11.60 -0.41 -19.97
N TRP A 26 -11.67 -1.06 -18.81
CA TRP A 26 -10.67 -0.91 -17.73
C TRP A 26 -9.41 -1.75 -17.97
N LYS A 27 -9.47 -2.78 -18.79
CA LYS A 27 -8.31 -3.62 -19.13
C LYS A 27 -7.18 -2.85 -19.83
N ARG A 28 -7.49 -1.64 -20.34
CA ARG A 28 -6.52 -0.74 -20.98
C ARG A 28 -6.03 0.39 -20.07
N ALA A 29 -6.28 0.30 -18.77
CA ALA A 29 -5.80 1.29 -17.81
C ALA A 29 -4.26 1.33 -17.80
N SER A 30 -3.67 2.52 -17.75
CA SER A 30 -2.21 2.68 -17.67
C SER A 30 -1.64 2.18 -16.34
N ILE A 31 -2.42 2.28 -15.27
CA ILE A 31 -2.06 1.84 -13.92
C ILE A 31 -3.18 0.94 -13.40
N VAL A 32 -2.81 -0.18 -12.82
CA VAL A 32 -3.71 -1.05 -12.06
C VAL A 32 -3.16 -1.19 -10.65
N HIS A 33 -3.97 -0.81 -9.67
CA HIS A 33 -3.65 -1.01 -8.26
C HIS A 33 -4.55 -2.11 -7.68
N LEU A 34 -3.93 -3.22 -7.28
CA LEU A 34 -4.62 -4.29 -6.55
C LEU A 34 -4.44 -4.05 -5.05
N GLY A 35 -5.48 -3.50 -4.44
CA GLY A 35 -5.51 -3.05 -3.05
C GLY A 35 -6.65 -3.72 -2.29
N GLN A 36 -6.54 -5.01 -2.05
CA GLN A 36 -7.54 -5.78 -1.33
C GLN A 36 -7.42 -5.64 0.19
N ILE A 37 -8.52 -5.91 0.89
CA ILE A 37 -8.60 -5.82 2.34
C ILE A 37 -8.83 -7.19 3.00
N ALA A 38 -9.58 -8.08 2.33
CA ALA A 38 -10.08 -9.33 2.92
C ALA A 38 -9.96 -10.55 1.97
N ALA A 39 -8.92 -10.62 1.16
CA ALA A 39 -8.66 -11.67 0.19
C ALA A 39 -9.76 -11.81 -0.89
N GLU A 40 -10.43 -10.70 -1.21
CA GLU A 40 -11.53 -10.66 -2.18
C GLU A 40 -11.08 -10.59 -3.65
N ILE A 41 -9.80 -10.24 -3.91
CA ILE A 41 -9.26 -10.16 -5.28
C ILE A 41 -8.58 -11.48 -5.63
N ASP A 42 -8.97 -12.05 -6.76
CA ASP A 42 -8.28 -13.20 -7.34
C ASP A 42 -6.85 -12.79 -7.74
N PRO A 43 -5.81 -13.47 -7.24
CA PRO A 43 -4.44 -13.11 -7.59
C PRO A 43 -4.14 -13.22 -9.10
N GLU A 44 -4.87 -14.05 -9.85
CA GLU A 44 -4.67 -14.20 -11.30
C GLU A 44 -5.26 -13.05 -12.12
N ILE A 45 -6.03 -12.14 -11.49
CA ILE A 45 -6.64 -10.99 -12.17
C ILE A 45 -5.60 -10.09 -12.84
N PHE A 46 -4.34 -10.08 -12.36
CA PHE A 46 -3.29 -9.26 -12.96
C PHE A 46 -2.98 -9.64 -14.42
N ALA A 47 -3.22 -10.90 -14.80
CA ALA A 47 -2.92 -11.41 -16.15
C ALA A 47 -3.76 -10.74 -17.24
N ILE A 48 -4.91 -10.16 -16.89
CA ILE A 48 -5.74 -9.44 -17.87
C ILE A 48 -5.28 -8.00 -18.14
N PHE A 49 -4.20 -7.56 -17.50
CA PHE A 49 -3.62 -6.22 -17.64
C PHE A 49 -2.18 -6.24 -18.16
N PRO A 50 -1.92 -6.85 -19.33
CA PRO A 50 -0.55 -7.13 -19.80
C PRO A 50 0.27 -5.86 -20.11
N HIS A 51 -0.39 -4.72 -20.27
CA HIS A 51 0.26 -3.43 -20.61
C HIS A 51 0.14 -2.38 -19.50
N SER A 52 -0.44 -2.74 -18.37
CA SER A 52 -0.62 -1.84 -17.25
C SER A 52 0.55 -1.89 -16.28
N LEU A 53 0.85 -0.77 -15.65
CA LEU A 53 1.77 -0.74 -14.52
C LEU A 53 1.07 -1.33 -13.30
N LEU A 54 1.42 -2.56 -12.95
CA LEU A 54 0.86 -3.25 -11.79
C LEU A 54 1.42 -2.68 -10.48
N ARG A 55 0.52 -2.25 -9.60
CA ARG A 55 0.81 -1.74 -8.26
C ARG A 55 0.09 -2.59 -7.23
N LEU A 56 0.72 -2.87 -6.10
CA LEU A 56 0.15 -3.74 -5.07
C LEU A 56 0.16 -3.08 -3.69
N THR A 57 -0.94 -3.29 -2.96
CA THR A 57 -0.99 -3.23 -1.50
C THR A 57 -1.49 -4.59 -0.99
N PRO A 58 -0.57 -5.49 -0.58
CA PRO A 58 -0.88 -6.92 -0.40
C PRO A 58 -1.60 -7.25 0.91
N GLN A 59 -1.94 -6.28 1.75
CA GLN A 59 -2.47 -6.46 3.09
C GLN A 59 -3.56 -7.56 3.19
N GLY A 60 -4.53 -7.58 2.28
CA GLY A 60 -5.61 -8.54 2.33
C GLY A 60 -5.19 -9.98 2.03
N TRP A 61 -4.13 -10.21 1.26
CA TRP A 61 -3.59 -11.56 1.03
C TRP A 61 -2.78 -12.10 2.22
N LEU A 62 -2.40 -11.23 3.16
CA LEU A 62 -1.73 -11.59 4.40
C LEU A 62 -2.71 -11.87 5.54
N ARG A 63 -4.03 -11.81 5.26
CA ARG A 63 -5.10 -11.98 6.24
C ARG A 63 -5.89 -13.25 6.01
N GLY A 64 -5.92 -14.12 7.01
CA GLY A 64 -6.86 -15.22 7.15
C GLY A 64 -8.02 -14.84 8.08
N PHE A 65 -9.04 -15.67 8.13
CA PHE A 65 -10.22 -15.42 8.94
C PHE A 65 -10.61 -16.67 9.72
N ALA A 66 -10.66 -16.56 11.05
CA ALA A 66 -11.18 -17.60 11.91
C ALA A 66 -12.70 -17.75 11.74
N PRO A 67 -13.30 -18.87 12.21
CA PRO A 67 -14.74 -19.08 12.13
C PRO A 67 -15.60 -17.98 12.79
N ASP A 68 -15.07 -17.31 13.82
CA ASP A 68 -15.70 -16.16 14.48
C ASP A 68 -15.51 -14.84 13.73
N GLY A 69 -14.82 -14.87 12.59
CA GLY A 69 -14.50 -13.70 11.78
C GLY A 69 -13.22 -12.97 12.18
N ARG A 70 -12.52 -13.40 13.23
CA ARG A 70 -11.28 -12.78 13.67
C ARG A 70 -10.21 -12.85 12.58
N VAL A 71 -9.54 -11.72 12.33
CA VAL A 71 -8.44 -11.63 11.38
C VAL A 71 -7.20 -12.29 11.98
N LEU A 72 -6.59 -13.17 11.20
CA LEU A 72 -5.37 -13.89 11.54
C LEU A 72 -4.32 -13.64 10.45
N PRO A 73 -3.03 -13.62 10.81
CA PRO A 73 -1.96 -13.62 9.83
C PRO A 73 -1.91 -14.94 9.07
N VAL A 74 -1.67 -14.88 7.77
CA VAL A 74 -1.42 -16.07 6.94
C VAL A 74 -0.26 -15.83 6.00
N ASP A 75 0.40 -16.91 5.60
CA ASP A 75 1.41 -16.84 4.56
C ASP A 75 0.74 -16.62 3.19
N TRP A 76 1.36 -15.76 2.40
CA TRP A 76 0.86 -15.42 1.07
C TRP A 76 1.43 -16.35 0.00
N THR A 77 0.66 -17.37 -0.35
CA THR A 77 1.09 -18.42 -1.29
C THR A 77 1.48 -17.88 -2.67
N TYR A 78 0.74 -16.88 -3.18
CA TYR A 78 1.02 -16.24 -4.47
C TYR A 78 2.00 -15.07 -4.39
N GLY A 79 2.53 -14.81 -3.19
CA GLY A 79 3.42 -13.67 -2.92
C GLY A 79 4.56 -13.55 -3.92
N PRO A 80 5.42 -14.56 -4.06
CA PRO A 80 6.58 -14.47 -4.95
C PRO A 80 6.22 -14.15 -6.40
N THR A 81 5.15 -14.73 -6.92
CA THR A 81 4.69 -14.48 -8.30
C THR A 81 4.23 -13.05 -8.51
N LEU A 82 3.40 -12.54 -7.60
CA LEU A 82 2.86 -11.17 -7.71
C LEU A 82 3.91 -10.11 -7.38
N LEU A 83 4.78 -10.35 -6.41
CA LEU A 83 5.88 -9.44 -6.08
C LEU A 83 6.84 -9.26 -7.26
N ASN A 84 7.17 -10.36 -7.94
CA ASN A 84 8.04 -10.31 -9.12
C ASN A 84 7.36 -9.65 -10.34
N ALA A 85 6.04 -9.79 -10.48
CA ALA A 85 5.28 -9.17 -11.58
C ALA A 85 4.96 -7.69 -11.32
N ALA A 86 4.97 -7.25 -10.07
CA ALA A 86 4.59 -5.89 -9.70
C ALA A 86 5.69 -4.87 -10.04
N HIS A 87 5.28 -3.72 -10.57
CA HIS A 87 6.19 -2.59 -10.80
C HIS A 87 6.47 -1.78 -9.53
N ALA A 88 5.57 -1.84 -8.56
CA ALA A 88 5.80 -1.33 -7.21
C ALA A 88 4.83 -1.97 -6.20
N VAL A 89 5.33 -2.14 -4.98
CA VAL A 89 4.58 -2.69 -3.86
C VAL A 89 4.68 -1.74 -2.68
N VAL A 90 3.55 -1.45 -2.04
CA VAL A 90 3.48 -0.68 -0.79
C VAL A 90 2.81 -1.54 0.26
N LEU A 91 3.43 -1.67 1.42
CA LEU A 91 2.89 -2.38 2.57
C LEU A 91 3.35 -1.71 3.87
N SER A 92 2.75 -2.06 4.98
CA SER A 92 3.21 -1.60 6.28
C SER A 92 4.12 -2.63 6.96
N MET A 93 4.96 -2.16 7.86
CA MET A 93 5.78 -3.03 8.72
C MET A 93 4.90 -3.96 9.57
N GLU A 94 3.71 -3.49 9.95
CA GLU A 94 2.71 -4.27 10.70
C GLU A 94 2.18 -5.45 9.87
N ASP A 95 2.01 -5.30 8.55
CA ASP A 95 1.56 -6.39 7.67
C ASP A 95 2.56 -7.56 7.65
N LEU A 96 3.83 -7.29 7.94
CA LEU A 96 4.89 -8.28 8.05
C LEU A 96 5.22 -8.64 9.52
N HIS A 97 4.40 -8.24 10.49
CA HIS A 97 4.60 -8.50 11.92
C HIS A 97 5.96 -8.02 12.43
N ASN A 98 6.45 -6.91 11.91
CA ASN A 98 7.76 -6.31 12.21
C ASN A 98 8.96 -7.24 11.91
N ASP A 99 8.80 -8.19 10.99
CA ASP A 99 9.85 -9.11 10.57
C ASP A 99 10.74 -8.50 9.48
N GLU A 100 11.91 -8.01 9.85
CA GLU A 100 12.90 -7.43 8.93
C GLU A 100 13.43 -8.45 7.92
N ASN A 101 13.53 -9.73 8.26
CA ASN A 101 13.97 -10.74 7.30
C ASN A 101 12.96 -10.93 6.16
N LYS A 102 11.65 -10.83 6.47
CA LYS A 102 10.61 -10.81 5.45
C LYS A 102 10.71 -9.59 4.56
N VAL A 103 11.00 -8.41 5.13
CA VAL A 103 11.21 -7.18 4.35
C VAL A 103 12.36 -7.36 3.36
N GLU A 104 13.52 -7.82 3.82
CA GLU A 104 14.69 -8.04 2.95
C GLU A 104 14.43 -9.09 1.88
N HIS A 105 13.78 -10.19 2.26
CA HIS A 105 13.37 -11.21 1.29
C HIS A 105 12.43 -10.65 0.22
N TRP A 106 11.42 -9.88 0.60
CA TRP A 106 10.47 -9.30 -0.37
C TRP A 106 11.12 -8.20 -1.23
N ALA A 107 12.03 -7.42 -0.65
CA ALA A 107 12.81 -6.45 -1.41
C ALA A 107 13.66 -7.11 -2.50
N SER A 108 14.13 -8.35 -2.29
CA SER A 108 14.85 -9.11 -3.32
C SER A 108 13.97 -9.63 -4.45
N LEU A 109 12.65 -9.72 -4.24
CA LEU A 109 11.67 -10.17 -5.24
C LEU A 109 11.02 -9.02 -6.01
N CYS A 110 11.03 -7.81 -5.46
CA CYS A 110 10.35 -6.66 -6.04
C CYS A 110 11.32 -5.75 -6.81
N SER A 111 10.85 -5.16 -7.92
CA SER A 111 11.58 -4.07 -8.56
C SER A 111 11.60 -2.80 -7.70
N LEU A 112 10.52 -2.57 -6.96
CA LEU A 112 10.36 -1.41 -6.06
C LEU A 112 9.46 -1.82 -4.89
N LEU A 113 10.02 -1.82 -3.68
CA LEU A 113 9.29 -2.07 -2.44
C LEU A 113 9.28 -0.83 -1.56
N VAL A 114 8.12 -0.49 -1.04
CA VAL A 114 7.95 0.57 -0.03
C VAL A 114 7.33 -0.03 1.23
N VAL A 115 7.99 0.20 2.35
CA VAL A 115 7.54 -0.26 3.67
C VAL A 115 7.22 0.96 4.52
N THR A 116 5.94 1.17 4.81
CA THR A 116 5.51 2.24 5.72
C THR A 116 5.71 1.85 7.17
N GLN A 117 6.07 2.81 8.02
CA GLN A 117 6.45 2.60 9.42
C GLN A 117 5.73 3.60 10.35
N SER A 118 4.44 3.80 10.12
CA SER A 118 3.60 4.71 10.91
C SER A 118 4.21 6.12 11.04
N ASP A 119 4.39 6.63 12.25
CA ASP A 119 4.97 7.94 12.54
C ASP A 119 6.47 8.08 12.17
N GLN A 120 7.14 6.98 11.91
CA GLN A 120 8.52 6.98 11.41
C GLN A 120 8.62 7.24 9.90
N GLY A 121 7.49 7.20 9.18
CA GLY A 121 7.44 7.45 7.74
C GLY A 121 7.56 6.18 6.90
N ALA A 122 8.50 6.12 5.95
CA ALA A 122 8.63 4.99 5.04
C ALA A 122 10.08 4.68 4.67
N ARG A 123 10.34 3.42 4.31
CA ARG A 123 11.55 2.96 3.65
C ARG A 123 11.24 2.56 2.23
N VAL A 124 12.10 2.92 1.31
CA VAL A 124 11.99 2.56 -0.11
C VAL A 124 13.21 1.77 -0.51
N TYR A 125 12.99 0.62 -1.12
CA TYR A 125 13.98 -0.30 -1.68
C TYR A 125 13.87 -0.25 -3.19
N TRP A 126 14.90 0.22 -3.88
CA TRP A 126 14.91 0.36 -5.33
C TRP A 126 16.32 0.25 -5.90
N ASN A 127 16.49 -0.63 -6.89
CA ASN A 127 17.78 -0.85 -7.57
C ASN A 127 18.96 -1.13 -6.62
N GLY A 128 18.72 -1.88 -5.54
CA GLY A 128 19.74 -2.20 -4.54
C GLY A 128 20.04 -1.08 -3.54
N ASP A 129 19.40 0.09 -3.68
CA ASP A 129 19.50 1.20 -2.73
C ASP A 129 18.31 1.21 -1.76
N VAL A 130 18.55 1.66 -0.54
CA VAL A 130 17.52 1.76 0.52
C VAL A 130 17.54 3.16 1.10
N ARG A 131 16.40 3.87 1.03
CA ARG A 131 16.29 5.22 1.60
C ARG A 131 15.10 5.33 2.54
N ARG A 132 15.31 6.14 3.60
CA ARG A 132 14.29 6.45 4.61
C ARG A 132 13.72 7.84 4.38
N PHE A 133 12.40 7.94 4.52
CA PHE A 133 11.62 9.16 4.36
C PHE A 133 10.85 9.40 5.66
N PRO A 134 11.35 10.23 6.58
CA PRO A 134 10.71 10.46 7.87
C PRO A 134 9.37 11.19 7.70
N ALA A 135 8.37 10.79 8.48
CA ALA A 135 7.10 11.49 8.50
C ALA A 135 7.21 12.84 9.24
N PRO A 136 6.54 13.89 8.75
CA PRO A 136 6.34 15.10 9.52
C PRO A 136 5.65 14.80 10.84
N LYS A 137 6.09 15.44 11.93
CA LYS A 137 5.41 15.33 13.22
C LYS A 137 4.11 16.10 13.19
N VAL A 138 3.01 15.41 13.39
CA VAL A 138 1.65 15.96 13.39
C VAL A 138 0.85 15.42 14.58
N ALA A 139 -0.24 16.11 14.94
CA ALA A 139 -1.16 15.60 15.93
C ALA A 139 -2.02 14.48 15.31
N LEU A 140 -1.92 13.27 15.84
CA LEU A 140 -2.71 12.13 15.41
C LEU A 140 -4.16 12.28 15.88
N VAL A 141 -5.10 12.25 14.95
CA VAL A 141 -6.55 12.23 15.21
C VAL A 141 -7.14 10.87 14.82
N GLU A 142 -6.81 10.39 13.63
CA GLU A 142 -7.24 9.06 13.14
C GLU A 142 -6.26 8.57 12.06
N ASP A 143 -5.78 7.33 12.21
CA ASP A 143 -4.81 6.71 11.29
C ASP A 143 -5.46 5.81 10.23
N THR A 144 -6.77 5.56 10.34
CA THR A 144 -7.48 4.70 9.39
C THR A 144 -7.43 5.27 7.98
N GLY A 145 -6.94 4.48 7.04
CA GLY A 145 -6.80 4.89 5.62
C GLY A 145 -5.49 5.63 5.29
N ALA A 146 -4.62 5.91 6.28
CA ALA A 146 -3.35 6.58 6.02
C ALA A 146 -2.46 5.78 5.04
N GLY A 147 -2.44 4.45 5.16
CA GLY A 147 -1.73 3.56 4.25
C GLY A 147 -2.29 3.61 2.83
N ASP A 148 -3.62 3.68 2.68
CA ASP A 148 -4.28 3.79 1.38
C ASP A 148 -3.97 5.13 0.70
N ILE A 149 -3.99 6.22 1.48
CA ILE A 149 -3.62 7.56 1.01
C ILE A 149 -2.14 7.59 0.60
N PHE A 150 -1.27 7.01 1.43
CA PHE A 150 0.14 6.88 1.09
C PHE A 150 0.32 6.15 -0.25
N ALA A 151 -0.28 4.96 -0.41
CA ALA A 151 -0.15 4.15 -1.61
C ALA A 151 -0.69 4.86 -2.86
N ALA A 152 -1.87 5.48 -2.77
CA ALA A 152 -2.46 6.23 -3.87
C ALA A 152 -1.57 7.40 -4.30
N CYS A 153 -1.09 8.21 -3.35
CA CYS A 153 -0.21 9.34 -3.59
C CYS A 153 1.13 8.89 -4.17
N PHE A 154 1.73 7.82 -3.60
CA PHE A 154 2.98 7.26 -4.07
C PHE A 154 2.87 6.77 -5.51
N PHE A 155 1.88 5.95 -5.81
CA PHE A 155 1.70 5.37 -7.14
C PHE A 155 1.38 6.41 -8.21
N HIS A 156 0.57 7.40 -7.86
CA HIS A 156 0.28 8.52 -8.76
C HIS A 156 1.54 9.33 -9.07
N ARG A 157 2.30 9.71 -8.04
CA ARG A 157 3.51 10.52 -8.21
C ARG A 157 4.63 9.75 -8.92
N LEU A 158 4.80 8.48 -8.59
CA LEU A 158 5.73 7.59 -9.28
C LEU A 158 5.41 7.48 -10.78
N TYR A 159 4.14 7.41 -11.15
CA TYR A 159 3.74 7.40 -12.55
C TYR A 159 4.13 8.70 -13.28
N ALA A 160 3.94 9.82 -12.63
CA ALA A 160 4.21 11.13 -13.22
C ALA A 160 5.71 11.46 -13.34
N THR A 161 6.53 11.00 -12.38
CA THR A 161 7.95 11.41 -12.28
C THR A 161 8.94 10.31 -12.64
N GLN A 162 8.53 9.04 -12.56
CA GLN A 162 9.41 7.87 -12.63
C GLN A 162 10.53 7.88 -11.56
N ASP A 163 10.39 8.72 -10.53
CA ASP A 163 11.33 8.84 -9.40
C ASP A 163 10.67 8.36 -8.10
N PRO A 164 11.04 7.17 -7.59
CA PRO A 164 10.47 6.63 -6.36
C PRO A 164 10.87 7.43 -5.11
N TRP A 165 11.99 8.14 -5.14
CA TRP A 165 12.44 8.97 -4.03
C TRP A 165 11.57 10.21 -3.87
N GLU A 166 11.26 10.86 -4.99
CA GLU A 166 10.32 11.97 -5.03
C GLU A 166 8.91 11.52 -4.66
N ALA A 167 8.46 10.40 -5.22
CA ALA A 167 7.15 9.83 -4.91
C ALA A 167 6.99 9.53 -3.41
N ALA A 168 8.04 9.03 -2.75
CA ALA A 168 8.00 8.75 -1.31
C ALA A 168 7.94 10.04 -0.48
N ARG A 169 8.73 11.07 -0.82
CA ARG A 169 8.66 12.39 -0.15
C ARG A 169 7.25 12.99 -0.23
N PHE A 170 6.65 12.92 -1.40
CA PHE A 170 5.29 13.39 -1.65
C PHE A 170 4.26 12.61 -0.82
N ALA A 171 4.31 11.27 -0.89
CA ALA A 171 3.34 10.40 -0.23
C ALA A 171 3.40 10.48 1.30
N VAL A 172 4.61 10.50 1.88
CA VAL A 172 4.79 10.62 3.34
C VAL A 172 4.15 11.91 3.88
N ARG A 173 4.29 13.03 3.18
CA ARG A 173 3.70 14.31 3.60
C ARG A 173 2.18 14.28 3.59
N LEU A 174 1.60 13.78 2.50
CA LEU A 174 0.14 13.72 2.38
C LEU A 174 -0.48 12.70 3.34
N ALA A 175 0.17 11.56 3.55
CA ALA A 175 -0.25 10.60 4.57
C ALA A 175 -0.16 11.19 5.98
N ALA A 176 0.90 11.94 6.31
CA ALA A 176 0.99 12.63 7.60
C ALA A 176 -0.09 13.70 7.76
N ALA A 177 -0.41 14.48 6.72
CA ALA A 177 -1.51 15.43 6.78
C ALA A 177 -2.87 14.74 6.97
N SER A 178 -3.09 13.59 6.36
CA SER A 178 -4.36 12.86 6.41
C SER A 178 -4.74 12.43 7.84
N VAL A 179 -3.78 12.00 8.66
CA VAL A 179 -4.05 11.50 10.02
C VAL A 179 -4.44 12.59 11.03
N THR A 180 -4.41 13.86 10.63
CA THR A 180 -4.88 15.00 11.45
C THR A 180 -6.38 15.21 11.39
N ARG A 181 -7.11 14.42 10.62
CA ARG A 181 -8.55 14.55 10.36
C ARG A 181 -9.24 13.19 10.43
N ARG A 182 -10.58 13.21 10.50
CA ARG A 182 -11.39 11.99 10.60
C ARG A 182 -12.06 11.64 9.29
N HIS A 183 -12.23 10.34 9.05
CA HIS A 183 -13.00 9.77 7.94
C HIS A 183 -12.61 10.38 6.58
N PHE A 184 -13.56 10.71 5.73
CA PHE A 184 -13.32 11.27 4.40
C PHE A 184 -12.70 12.68 4.40
N GLN A 185 -12.65 13.37 5.54
CA GLN A 185 -11.90 14.62 5.67
C GLN A 185 -10.39 14.40 5.60
N SER A 186 -9.92 13.16 5.80
CA SER A 186 -8.52 12.76 5.65
C SER A 186 -8.01 12.83 4.20
N ILE A 187 -8.91 12.82 3.21
CA ILE A 187 -8.51 12.90 1.79
C ILE A 187 -7.73 14.20 1.55
N PRO A 188 -6.55 14.12 0.91
CA PRO A 188 -5.72 15.30 0.63
C PRO A 188 -6.46 16.36 -0.17
N THR A 189 -6.37 17.59 0.27
CA THR A 189 -6.91 18.76 -0.44
C THR A 189 -5.99 19.18 -1.58
N SER A 190 -6.54 19.92 -2.58
CA SER A 190 -5.72 20.47 -3.67
C SER A 190 -4.60 21.37 -3.17
N ARG A 191 -4.80 22.09 -2.06
CA ARG A 191 -3.77 22.93 -1.43
C ARG A 191 -2.64 22.07 -0.86
N GLU A 192 -2.95 21.02 -0.10
CA GLU A 192 -1.93 20.12 0.47
C GLU A 192 -1.13 19.43 -0.62
N ILE A 193 -1.78 19.04 -1.72
CA ILE A 193 -1.11 18.47 -2.90
C ILE A 193 -0.15 19.51 -3.50
N SER A 194 -0.59 20.75 -3.71
CA SER A 194 0.26 21.83 -4.24
C SER A 194 1.45 22.13 -3.33
N ASP A 195 1.21 22.23 -2.01
CA ASP A 195 2.25 22.50 -1.02
C ASP A 195 3.27 21.34 -0.96
N ALA A 196 2.81 20.08 -1.06
CA ALA A 196 3.69 18.93 -1.10
C ALA A 196 4.58 18.91 -2.35
N LEU A 197 4.08 19.36 -3.50
CA LEU A 197 4.84 19.47 -4.75
C LEU A 197 5.91 20.57 -4.67
N THR A 198 5.58 21.71 -4.10
CA THR A 198 6.49 22.87 -4.04
C THR A 198 7.69 22.62 -3.11
N GLN A 199 7.54 21.82 -2.09
CA GLN A 199 8.60 21.54 -1.10
C GLN A 199 9.55 20.39 -1.49
N ILE A 200 9.42 19.84 -2.69
CA ILE A 200 10.28 18.75 -3.19
C ILE A 200 11.50 19.31 -3.96
N ILE A 201 11.48 20.58 -4.30
CA ILE A 201 12.54 21.29 -5.01
C ILE A 201 13.68 21.66 -4.07
#